data_fdb35e20c9652a767b6034fe1fb15153
#
_entry.id   fdb35e20c9652a767b6034fe1fb15153
#
_cell.length_a   1.000
_cell.length_b   1.000
_cell.length_c   1.000
_cell.angle_alpha   90.00
_cell.angle_beta   90.00
_cell.angle_gamma   90.00
#
_symmetry.space_group_name_H-M   'P 1'
#
loop_
_entity.id
_entity.type
_entity.pdbx_description
1 polymer ?
#
loop_
_entity_poly.entity_id
_entity_poly.type
_entity_poly.pdbx_seq_one_letter_code
_entity_poly.pdbx_strand_id
1 'polypeptide(L)'
;MKEINIGQATAITSPNPLVLVCTKKENGMLNMAPVSFFMYSSFNPPMLAFAMGKTANSGENIRKTGKAVLAAPGVSLKDAVMAYGSKNGGQIDKLKEFPVALQNIDGTDIQIP
;
A
#
# COMPACT_ATOMS: atom_id res chain seq x y z
N MET A 1 -26.92 23.28 -2.43
CA MET A 1 -25.97 22.21 -1.98
C MET A 1 -26.81 20.97 -1.69
N LYS A 2 -26.34 19.79 -2.08
CA LYS A 2 -27.05 18.52 -1.83
C LYS A 2 -26.16 17.62 -0.98
N GLU A 3 -26.71 17.07 0.10
CA GLU A 3 -26.02 16.08 0.92
C GLU A 3 -25.91 14.74 0.18
N ILE A 4 -24.76 14.10 0.25
CA ILE A 4 -24.46 12.81 -0.37
C ILE A 4 -23.77 11.90 0.65
N ASN A 5 -23.93 10.58 0.50
CA ASN A 5 -23.24 9.62 1.33
C ASN A 5 -21.79 9.39 0.85
N ILE A 6 -20.97 8.73 1.65
CA ILE A 6 -19.55 8.52 1.36
C ILE A 6 -19.32 7.74 0.05
N GLY A 7 -20.17 6.77 -0.30
CA GLY A 7 -20.06 6.02 -1.54
C GLY A 7 -20.28 6.89 -2.78
N GLN A 8 -21.24 7.82 -2.71
CA GLN A 8 -21.48 8.81 -3.76
C GLN A 8 -20.32 9.80 -3.84
N ALA A 9 -19.78 10.23 -2.70
CA ALA A 9 -18.63 11.14 -2.65
C ALA A 9 -17.39 10.52 -3.30
N THR A 10 -17.07 9.25 -2.99
CA THR A 10 -15.95 8.56 -3.60
C THR A 10 -16.10 8.36 -5.11
N ALA A 11 -17.32 8.11 -5.60
CA ALA A 11 -17.57 8.01 -7.04
C ALA A 11 -17.33 9.34 -7.78
N ILE A 12 -17.67 10.46 -7.17
CA ILE A 12 -17.44 11.81 -7.76
C ILE A 12 -15.97 12.20 -7.74
N THR A 13 -15.21 11.78 -6.72
CA THR A 13 -13.79 12.13 -6.55
C THR A 13 -12.82 11.13 -7.18
N SER A 14 -13.32 10.07 -7.81
CA SER A 14 -12.50 9.10 -8.53
C SER A 14 -12.10 9.61 -9.93
N PRO A 15 -10.95 9.15 -10.48
CA PRO A 15 -10.03 8.18 -9.90
C PRO A 15 -9.10 8.81 -8.85
N ASN A 16 -8.88 8.10 -7.75
CA ASN A 16 -7.85 8.45 -6.79
C ASN A 16 -6.50 7.87 -7.21
N PRO A 17 -5.38 8.54 -6.93
CA PRO A 17 -4.08 7.95 -7.10
C PRO A 17 -3.93 6.69 -6.24
N LEU A 18 -3.11 5.74 -6.69
CA LEU A 18 -2.89 4.48 -6.01
C LEU A 18 -1.40 4.28 -5.73
N VAL A 19 -1.10 3.84 -4.53
CA VAL A 19 0.25 3.41 -4.14
C VAL A 19 0.23 1.98 -3.62
N LEU A 20 1.33 1.26 -3.77
CA LEU A 20 1.60 0.04 -3.04
C LEU A 20 2.33 0.38 -1.75
N VAL A 21 1.71 0.09 -0.63
CA VAL A 21 2.36 0.17 0.68
C VAL A 21 3.15 -1.12 0.88
N CYS A 22 4.46 -1.02 0.70
CA CYS A 22 5.41 -2.11 0.85
C CYS A 22 5.92 -2.14 2.30
N THR A 23 5.81 -3.28 2.93
CA THR A 23 6.24 -3.50 4.33
C THR A 23 6.97 -4.82 4.45
N LYS A 24 7.76 -4.96 5.51
CA LYS A 24 8.46 -6.19 5.84
C LYS A 24 8.02 -6.67 7.22
N LYS A 25 7.72 -7.94 7.34
CA LYS A 25 7.44 -8.58 8.63
C LYS A 25 8.73 -8.78 9.42
N GLU A 26 8.64 -8.99 10.72
CA GLU A 26 9.79 -9.31 11.58
C GLU A 26 10.55 -10.55 11.13
N ASN A 27 9.87 -11.53 10.52
CA ASN A 27 10.48 -12.73 9.94
C ASN A 27 11.11 -12.51 8.55
N GLY A 28 11.14 -11.28 8.05
CA GLY A 28 11.75 -10.92 6.77
C GLY A 28 10.82 -11.02 5.56
N MET A 29 9.59 -11.53 5.71
CA MET A 29 8.64 -11.62 4.59
C MET A 29 8.15 -10.23 4.17
N LEU A 30 8.19 -9.97 2.88
CA LEU A 30 7.62 -8.77 2.29
C LEU A 30 6.10 -8.88 2.19
N ASN A 31 5.41 -7.77 2.34
CA ASN A 31 3.99 -7.66 2.08
C ASN A 31 3.69 -6.35 1.38
N MET A 32 2.84 -6.40 0.38
CA MET A 32 2.41 -5.25 -0.41
C MET A 32 0.90 -5.13 -0.37
N ALA A 33 0.41 -3.92 -0.19
CA ALA A 33 -1.02 -3.63 -0.19
C ALA A 33 -1.30 -2.37 -1.01
N PRO A 34 -2.23 -2.44 -1.98
CA PRO A 34 -2.66 -1.25 -2.70
C PRO A 34 -3.51 -0.37 -1.80
N VAL A 35 -3.22 0.92 -1.81
CA VAL A 35 -3.92 1.94 -1.03
C VAL A 35 -4.18 3.15 -1.92
N SER A 36 -5.44 3.57 -1.99
CA SER A 36 -5.86 4.80 -2.70
C SER A 36 -6.20 5.95 -1.74
N PHE A 37 -6.34 5.68 -0.46
CA PHE A 37 -6.58 6.70 0.56
C PHE A 37 -5.25 7.22 1.09
N PHE A 38 -4.52 7.98 0.26
CA PHE A 38 -3.29 8.62 0.67
C PHE A 38 -3.21 10.07 0.14
N MET A 39 -2.41 10.87 0.79
CA MET A 39 -2.16 12.25 0.41
C MET A 39 -0.78 12.72 0.87
N TYR A 40 -0.23 13.70 0.14
CA TYR A 40 0.92 14.46 0.62
C TYR A 40 0.48 15.43 1.70
N SER A 41 1.12 15.37 2.88
CA SER A 41 0.74 16.17 4.04
C SER A 41 1.70 17.33 4.29
N SER A 42 2.97 17.21 3.90
CA SER A 42 3.98 18.26 4.03
C SER A 42 5.14 18.01 3.07
N PHE A 43 5.75 19.09 2.59
CA PHE A 43 6.98 19.04 1.81
C PHE A 43 8.23 19.25 2.66
N ASN A 44 8.10 19.97 3.78
CA ASN A 44 9.22 20.22 4.69
C ASN A 44 8.74 20.23 6.15
N PRO A 45 9.05 19.18 6.95
CA PRO A 45 9.63 17.92 6.52
C PRO A 45 8.69 17.16 5.57
N PRO A 46 9.21 16.28 4.68
CA PRO A 46 8.38 15.51 3.77
C PRO A 46 7.53 14.51 4.55
N MET A 47 6.21 14.62 4.41
CA MET A 47 5.26 13.74 5.09
C MET A 47 4.14 13.30 4.15
N LEU A 48 3.72 12.06 4.35
CA LEU A 48 2.56 11.45 3.70
C LEU A 48 1.58 10.97 4.77
N ALA A 49 0.29 11.08 4.48
CA ALA A 49 -0.76 10.43 5.25
C ALA A 49 -1.46 9.39 4.40
N PHE A 50 -1.77 8.24 4.98
CA PHE A 50 -2.59 7.23 4.32
C PHE A 50 -3.43 6.45 5.33
N ALA A 51 -4.58 5.96 4.90
CA ALA A 51 -5.48 5.20 5.74
C ALA A 51 -5.42 3.70 5.41
N MET A 52 -5.39 2.90 6.45
CA MET A 52 -5.45 1.43 6.36
C MET A 52 -6.44 0.88 7.37
N GLY A 53 -7.08 -0.23 7.03
CA GLY A 53 -7.90 -0.96 7.99
C GLY A 53 -7.11 -1.35 9.24
N LYS A 54 -7.72 -1.25 10.41
CA LYS A 54 -7.07 -1.53 11.71
C LYS A 54 -6.43 -2.93 11.77
N THR A 55 -7.05 -3.90 11.10
CA THR A 55 -6.62 -5.31 11.03
C THR A 55 -5.80 -5.63 9.79
N ALA A 56 -5.46 -4.62 8.97
CA ALA A 56 -4.65 -4.84 7.78
C ALA A 56 -3.22 -5.25 8.16
N ASN A 57 -2.70 -6.30 7.53
CA ASN A 57 -1.37 -6.83 7.82
C ASN A 57 -0.25 -5.79 7.61
N SER A 58 -0.35 -4.94 6.57
CA SER A 58 0.61 -3.85 6.38
C SER A 58 0.60 -2.87 7.54
N GLY A 59 -0.58 -2.51 8.07
CA GLY A 59 -0.69 -1.63 9.23
C GLY A 59 -0.08 -2.25 10.49
N GLU A 60 -0.25 -3.55 10.68
CA GLU A 60 0.40 -4.28 11.77
C GLU A 60 1.93 -4.28 11.63
N ASN A 61 2.44 -4.57 10.43
CA ASN A 61 3.87 -4.53 10.16
C ASN A 61 4.47 -3.15 10.45
N ILE A 62 3.80 -2.08 10.02
CA ILE A 62 4.26 -0.69 10.28
C ILE A 62 4.29 -0.40 11.78
N ARG A 63 3.28 -0.80 12.53
CA ARG A 63 3.26 -0.60 14.00
C ARG A 63 4.41 -1.32 14.71
N LYS A 64 4.81 -2.49 14.20
CA LYS A 64 5.90 -3.28 14.77
C LYS A 64 7.29 -2.78 14.35
N THR A 65 7.46 -2.45 13.08
CA THR A 65 8.78 -2.13 12.50
C THR A 65 9.06 -0.64 12.39
N GLY A 66 8.02 0.21 12.42
CA GLY A 66 8.13 1.64 12.20
C GLY A 66 8.48 2.02 10.75
N LYS A 67 8.39 1.08 9.80
CA LYS A 67 8.88 1.27 8.43
C LYS A 67 7.85 0.90 7.38
N ALA A 68 7.78 1.69 6.32
CA ALA A 68 7.06 1.40 5.08
C ALA A 68 7.71 2.13 3.91
N VAL A 69 7.52 1.58 2.72
CA VAL A 69 7.85 2.26 1.45
C VAL A 69 6.58 2.36 0.63
N LEU A 70 6.32 3.52 0.07
CA LEU A 70 5.21 3.73 -0.84
C LEU A 70 5.75 3.78 -2.27
N ALA A 71 5.36 2.79 -3.07
CA ALA A 71 5.74 2.69 -4.48
C ALA A 71 4.54 3.01 -5.37
N ALA A 72 4.73 3.85 -6.39
CA ALA A 72 3.71 4.12 -7.41
C ALA A 72 3.77 3.02 -8.47
N PRO A 73 2.76 2.13 -8.57
CA PRO A 73 2.80 1.04 -9.53
C PRO A 73 2.53 1.54 -10.95
N GLY A 74 3.32 1.05 -11.90
CA GLY A 74 3.05 1.22 -13.33
C GLY A 74 1.95 0.27 -13.83
N VAL A 75 1.47 0.51 -15.05
CA VAL A 75 0.42 -0.31 -15.69
C VAL A 75 0.77 -1.79 -15.78
N SER A 76 2.04 -2.13 -15.94
CA SER A 76 2.53 -3.52 -15.97
C SER A 76 2.25 -4.31 -14.68
N LEU A 77 2.02 -3.63 -13.56
CA LEU A 77 1.73 -4.25 -12.26
C LEU A 77 0.22 -4.40 -11.99
N LYS A 78 -0.65 -4.07 -12.96
CA LYS A 78 -2.11 -4.05 -12.76
C LYS A 78 -2.64 -5.34 -12.12
N ASP A 79 -2.27 -6.50 -12.66
CA ASP A 79 -2.80 -7.79 -12.19
C ASP A 79 -2.28 -8.14 -10.79
N ALA A 80 -1.01 -7.84 -10.52
CA ALA A 80 -0.42 -8.01 -9.19
C ALA A 80 -1.09 -7.08 -8.15
N VAL A 81 -1.35 -5.83 -8.51
CA VAL A 81 -2.05 -4.86 -7.65
C VAL A 81 -3.44 -5.37 -7.27
N MET A 82 -4.21 -5.87 -8.25
CA MET A 82 -5.55 -6.43 -8.01
C MET A 82 -5.48 -7.68 -7.11
N ALA A 83 -4.53 -8.57 -7.37
CA ALA A 83 -4.31 -9.76 -6.56
C ALA A 83 -3.92 -9.40 -5.11
N TYR A 84 -3.00 -8.47 -4.93
CA TYR A 84 -2.56 -8.03 -3.60
C TYR A 84 -3.67 -7.32 -2.80
N GLY A 85 -4.58 -6.63 -3.48
CA GLY A 85 -5.73 -5.99 -2.85
C GLY A 85 -6.80 -6.98 -2.38
N SER A 86 -6.94 -8.10 -3.07
CA SER A 86 -7.97 -9.12 -2.78
C SER A 86 -7.58 -10.11 -1.67
N LYS A 87 -6.31 -10.11 -1.22
CA LYS A 87 -5.77 -11.11 -0.28
C LYS A 87 -5.25 -10.47 1.00
N ASN A 88 -5.36 -11.18 2.09
CA ASN A 88 -4.77 -10.76 3.37
C ASN A 88 -3.36 -11.34 3.52
N GLY A 89 -2.34 -10.48 3.56
CA GLY A 89 -0.94 -10.87 3.74
C GLY A 89 -0.61 -11.47 5.11
N GLY A 90 -1.52 -11.42 6.07
CA GLY A 90 -1.41 -12.15 7.33
C GLY A 90 -1.68 -13.65 7.19
N GLN A 91 -2.45 -14.03 6.16
CA GLN A 91 -2.87 -15.42 5.91
C GLN A 91 -2.05 -16.12 4.83
N ILE A 92 -1.55 -15.35 3.85
CA ILE A 92 -0.81 -15.88 2.71
C ILE A 92 0.46 -15.07 2.44
N ASP A 93 1.42 -15.69 1.76
CA ASP A 93 2.55 -15.00 1.13
C ASP A 93 2.13 -14.52 -0.26
N LYS A 94 1.76 -13.26 -0.36
CA LYS A 94 1.24 -12.67 -1.60
C LYS A 94 2.26 -12.70 -2.74
N LEU A 95 3.55 -12.47 -2.43
CA LEU A 95 4.59 -12.44 -3.44
C LEU A 95 4.94 -13.83 -3.95
N LYS A 96 4.75 -14.86 -3.13
CA LYS A 96 4.90 -16.25 -3.56
C LYS A 96 3.77 -16.68 -4.49
N GLU A 97 2.53 -16.27 -4.19
CA GLU A 97 1.38 -16.59 -5.05
C GLU A 97 1.34 -15.75 -6.33
N PHE A 98 1.72 -14.48 -6.23
CA PHE A 98 1.73 -13.53 -7.36
C PHE A 98 3.09 -12.84 -7.43
N PRO A 99 4.11 -13.51 -7.98
CA PRO A 99 5.46 -12.99 -8.02
C PRO A 99 5.59 -11.78 -8.95
N VAL A 100 6.36 -10.78 -8.50
CA VAL A 100 6.79 -9.63 -9.30
C VAL A 100 8.30 -9.48 -9.19
N ALA A 101 8.90 -8.84 -10.18
CA ALA A 101 10.31 -8.48 -10.09
C ALA A 101 10.50 -7.47 -8.95
N LEU A 102 11.49 -7.70 -8.11
CA LEU A 102 11.78 -6.86 -6.96
C LEU A 102 13.09 -6.12 -7.16
N GLN A 103 13.15 -4.88 -6.69
CA GLN A 103 14.35 -4.06 -6.67
C GLN A 103 14.63 -3.53 -5.27
N ASN A 104 15.91 -3.37 -4.97
CA ASN A 104 16.35 -2.70 -3.75
C ASN A 104 16.31 -1.19 -3.94
N ILE A 105 16.07 -0.49 -2.87
CA ILE A 105 16.21 0.98 -2.81
C ILE A 105 17.13 1.37 -1.65
N ASP A 106 17.86 2.45 -1.83
CA ASP A 106 18.78 2.93 -0.82
C ASP A 106 18.04 3.36 0.46
N GLY A 107 18.67 3.12 1.61
CA GLY A 107 18.18 3.55 2.92
C GLY A 107 17.13 2.64 3.57
N THR A 108 16.74 1.52 2.93
CA THR A 108 15.83 0.55 3.53
C THR A 108 16.14 -0.88 3.06
N ASP A 109 15.71 -1.85 3.86
CA ASP A 109 15.72 -3.27 3.55
C ASP A 109 14.38 -3.77 2.96
N ILE A 110 13.43 -2.85 2.71
CA ILE A 110 12.15 -3.14 2.09
C ILE A 110 12.32 -3.02 0.57
N GLN A 111 12.12 -4.13 -0.13
CA GLN A 111 12.14 -4.15 -1.59
C GLN A 111 10.80 -3.68 -2.16
N ILE A 112 10.85 -3.15 -3.37
CA ILE A 112 9.68 -2.69 -4.14
C ILE A 112 9.60 -3.40 -5.49
N PRO A 113 8.44 -3.46 -6.13
CA PRO A 113 8.28 -4.00 -7.48
C PRO A 113 8.84 -3.08 -8.56
#